data_66193279601e9957969dafafc244f122
#
_entry.id   66193279601e9957969dafafc244f122
#
_cell.length_a   1.000
_cell.length_b   1.000
_cell.length_c   1.000
_cell.angle_alpha   90.00
_cell.angle_beta   90.00
_cell.angle_gamma   90.00
#
_symmetry.space_group_name_H-M   'P 1'
#
loop_
_entity.id
_entity.type
_entity.pdbx_description
1 polymer ?
#
loop_
_entity_poly.entity_id
_entity_poly.type
_entity_poly.pdbx_seq_one_letter_code
_entity_poly.pdbx_strand_id
1 'polypeptide(L)'
;LNHSANTRFPKTQSSVILGISYDAWIKLNLPKPLPKELKPFVAIKGEKHEAVSTKADIHFHIRSTQQSYCIDIVSNLTDLLNDVATCQEEIHGFRYWDGRSILGFVDGTENPQGDERTNFGLIGNEDSAYTNGSYLFVQKYIHDMQAWKNLPISEQEKVIGRSKVDDIEMNDDEKPSNSHSALANVGDDKKIVRDNMPFGNMSTNEMGTYFIAYARKFSIVEEMLERMFVGEPAGNYDR
;
A
#
# COMPACT_ATOMS: atom_id res chain seq x y z
N LEU A 1 -1.43 -21.00 9.72
CA LEU A 1 -2.67 -20.25 9.41
C LEU A 1 -3.10 -20.45 7.97
N ASN A 2 -2.35 -20.00 6.96
CA ASN A 2 -2.73 -20.12 5.54
C ASN A 2 -3.12 -21.56 5.13
N HIS A 3 -2.32 -22.55 5.51
CA HIS A 3 -2.62 -23.94 5.16
C HIS A 3 -3.91 -24.44 5.81
N SER A 4 -4.09 -24.19 7.09
CA SER A 4 -5.32 -24.55 7.81
C SER A 4 -6.56 -23.89 7.20
N ALA A 5 -6.44 -22.64 6.88
CA ALA A 5 -7.49 -21.83 6.29
C ALA A 5 -7.92 -22.32 4.90
N ASN A 6 -6.96 -22.52 4.01
CA ASN A 6 -7.23 -22.99 2.65
C ASN A 6 -7.79 -24.42 2.63
N THR A 7 -7.43 -25.24 3.62
CA THR A 7 -8.00 -26.58 3.79
C THR A 7 -9.44 -26.54 4.27
N ARG A 8 -9.74 -25.68 5.25
CA ARG A 8 -11.09 -25.58 5.85
C ARG A 8 -12.06 -24.80 4.96
N PHE A 9 -11.56 -23.78 4.25
CA PHE A 9 -12.34 -22.84 3.46
C PHE A 9 -11.73 -22.57 2.07
N PRO A 10 -11.65 -23.58 1.19
CA PRO A 10 -10.90 -23.50 -0.07
C PRO A 10 -11.46 -22.47 -1.07
N LYS A 11 -12.72 -22.03 -0.88
CA LYS A 11 -13.38 -21.06 -1.77
C LYS A 11 -13.16 -19.59 -1.35
N THR A 12 -12.53 -19.33 -0.20
CA THR A 12 -12.40 -17.97 0.35
C THR A 12 -11.25 -17.18 -0.26
N GLN A 13 -10.40 -17.79 -1.07
CA GLN A 13 -9.21 -17.17 -1.67
C GLN A 13 -8.39 -16.38 -0.62
N SER A 14 -8.21 -17.01 0.53
CA SER A 14 -7.62 -16.33 1.68
C SER A 14 -6.10 -16.37 1.67
N SER A 15 -5.48 -15.31 2.18
CA SER A 15 -4.04 -15.26 2.42
C SER A 15 -3.72 -14.46 3.68
N VAL A 16 -2.65 -14.85 4.34
CA VAL A 16 -2.06 -14.12 5.48
C VAL A 16 -0.59 -13.92 5.17
N ILE A 17 -0.16 -12.68 5.13
CA ILE A 17 1.23 -12.29 4.89
C ILE A 17 1.75 -11.61 6.15
N LEU A 18 2.93 -12.01 6.61
CA LEU A 18 3.65 -11.41 7.73
C LEU A 18 4.74 -10.48 7.20
N GLY A 19 4.72 -9.23 7.64
CA GLY A 19 5.81 -8.28 7.53
C GLY A 19 6.55 -8.13 8.85
N ILE A 20 7.87 -7.98 8.80
CA ILE A 20 8.75 -7.81 9.96
C ILE A 20 9.57 -6.54 9.74
N SER A 21 9.51 -5.61 10.69
CA SER A 21 10.27 -4.36 10.61
C SER A 21 11.76 -4.57 10.87
N TYR A 22 12.57 -3.57 10.53
CA TYR A 22 14.00 -3.56 10.87
C TYR A 22 14.23 -3.72 12.37
N ASP A 23 13.51 -2.95 13.19
CA ASP A 23 13.68 -2.99 14.65
C ASP A 23 13.30 -4.36 15.23
N ALA A 24 12.22 -4.94 14.75
CA ALA A 24 11.81 -6.29 15.15
C ALA A 24 12.80 -7.36 14.69
N TRP A 25 13.37 -7.21 13.48
CA TRP A 25 14.38 -8.13 12.98
C TRP A 25 15.60 -8.21 13.91
N ILE A 26 16.08 -7.04 14.37
CA ILE A 26 17.19 -6.95 15.32
C ILE A 26 16.79 -7.49 16.69
N LYS A 27 15.63 -7.06 17.23
CA LYS A 27 15.12 -7.45 18.54
C LYS A 27 14.92 -8.96 18.68
N LEU A 28 14.41 -9.60 17.63
CA LEU A 28 14.18 -11.05 17.58
C LEU A 28 15.44 -11.84 17.18
N ASN A 29 16.57 -11.17 16.95
CA ASN A 29 17.83 -11.78 16.52
C ASN A 29 17.65 -12.71 15.30
N LEU A 30 16.90 -12.24 14.29
CA LEU A 30 16.65 -13.00 13.07
C LEU A 30 17.93 -13.15 12.22
N PRO A 31 17.96 -14.06 11.23
CA PRO A 31 19.16 -14.39 10.48
C PRO A 31 19.86 -13.18 9.85
N LYS A 32 21.18 -13.26 9.78
CA LYS A 32 22.06 -12.31 9.07
C LYS A 32 22.63 -12.98 7.82
N PRO A 33 23.01 -12.18 6.76
CA PRO A 33 22.86 -10.73 6.70
C PRO A 33 21.40 -10.30 6.69
N LEU A 34 21.10 -9.03 7.01
CA LEU A 34 19.77 -8.45 6.82
C LEU A 34 19.45 -8.34 5.32
N PRO A 35 18.15 -8.31 4.94
CA PRO A 35 17.77 -7.88 3.58
C PRO A 35 18.41 -6.52 3.27
N LYS A 36 19.01 -6.39 2.08
CA LYS A 36 19.89 -5.26 1.74
C LYS A 36 19.27 -3.87 1.91
N GLU A 37 17.99 -3.74 1.62
CA GLU A 37 17.27 -2.47 1.73
C GLU A 37 16.33 -2.42 2.97
N LEU A 38 16.41 -3.41 3.87
CA LEU A 38 15.66 -3.37 5.13
C LEU A 38 16.32 -2.39 6.09
N LYS A 39 15.67 -1.27 6.33
CA LYS A 39 16.12 -0.18 7.20
C LYS A 39 14.93 0.47 7.88
N PRO A 40 15.14 1.24 8.97
CA PRO A 40 14.08 2.08 9.51
C PRO A 40 13.60 3.08 8.44
N PHE A 41 12.29 3.22 8.29
CA PHE A 41 11.75 4.26 7.42
C PHE A 41 11.99 5.63 8.04
N VAL A 42 12.52 6.53 7.24
CA VAL A 42 12.71 7.95 7.63
C VAL A 42 11.55 8.76 7.06
N ALA A 43 10.89 9.55 7.91
CA ALA A 43 9.79 10.38 7.46
C ALA A 43 10.22 11.33 6.33
N ILE A 44 9.39 11.42 5.28
CA ILE A 44 9.62 12.30 4.13
C ILE A 44 8.69 13.50 4.29
N LYS A 45 9.28 14.68 4.48
CA LYS A 45 8.55 15.91 4.74
C LYS A 45 8.51 16.78 3.50
N GLY A 46 7.33 16.93 2.94
CA GLY A 46 7.03 17.88 1.89
C GLY A 46 6.59 19.24 2.45
N GLU A 47 6.23 20.13 1.56
CA GLU A 47 5.74 21.48 1.92
C GLU A 47 4.37 21.44 2.62
N LYS A 48 3.46 20.56 2.15
CA LYS A 48 2.08 20.45 2.64
C LYS A 48 1.80 19.18 3.43
N HIS A 49 2.42 18.09 3.04
CA HIS A 49 2.15 16.75 3.59
C HIS A 49 3.44 16.09 4.05
N GLU A 50 3.30 15.10 4.90
CA GLU A 50 4.41 14.33 5.43
C GLU A 50 4.08 12.83 5.37
N ALA A 51 4.98 12.04 4.77
CA ALA A 51 4.97 10.60 4.92
C ALA A 51 5.59 10.26 6.27
N VAL A 52 4.76 10.10 7.28
CA VAL A 52 5.20 9.87 8.67
C VAL A 52 5.87 8.50 8.84
N SER A 53 6.82 8.43 9.79
CA SER A 53 7.43 7.17 10.19
C SER A 53 6.74 6.64 11.46
N THR A 54 5.88 5.64 11.30
CA THR A 54 5.19 5.00 12.42
C THR A 54 5.91 3.73 12.83
N LYS A 55 6.25 3.61 14.11
CA LYS A 55 6.92 2.42 14.64
C LYS A 55 5.94 1.26 14.78
N ALA A 56 6.30 0.12 14.21
CA ALA A 56 5.62 -1.14 14.42
C ALA A 56 6.64 -2.27 14.31
N ASP A 57 6.46 -3.34 15.09
CA ASP A 57 7.35 -4.50 15.05
C ASP A 57 6.94 -5.47 13.93
N ILE A 58 5.66 -5.82 13.85
CA ILE A 58 5.11 -6.77 12.89
C ILE A 58 3.83 -6.24 12.25
N HIS A 59 3.59 -6.67 11.02
CA HIS A 59 2.38 -6.35 10.27
C HIS A 59 1.78 -7.63 9.70
N PHE A 60 0.47 -7.78 9.80
CA PHE A 60 -0.27 -8.85 9.14
C PHE A 60 -1.18 -8.28 8.06
N HIS A 61 -0.95 -8.70 6.82
CA HIS A 61 -1.88 -8.44 5.73
C HIS A 61 -2.75 -9.67 5.51
N ILE A 62 -4.02 -9.57 5.92
CA ILE A 62 -5.00 -10.67 5.88
C ILE A 62 -6.03 -10.35 4.81
N ARG A 63 -6.21 -11.25 3.87
CA ARG A 63 -7.14 -11.10 2.75
C ARG A 63 -8.06 -12.30 2.62
N SER A 64 -9.31 -12.04 2.26
CA SER A 64 -10.27 -13.08 1.90
C SER A 64 -11.44 -12.48 1.12
N THR A 65 -12.14 -13.30 0.35
CA THR A 65 -13.44 -12.93 -0.22
C THR A 65 -14.57 -12.89 0.84
N GLN A 66 -14.26 -13.30 2.08
CA GLN A 66 -15.19 -13.27 3.21
C GLN A 66 -14.59 -12.56 4.42
N GLN A 67 -15.19 -11.47 4.83
CA GLN A 67 -14.73 -10.68 5.98
C GLN A 67 -14.73 -11.48 7.29
N SER A 68 -15.72 -12.36 7.50
CA SER A 68 -15.77 -13.24 8.67
C SER A 68 -14.52 -14.08 8.86
N TYR A 69 -13.91 -14.52 7.74
CA TYR A 69 -12.66 -15.24 7.76
C TYR A 69 -11.51 -14.35 8.26
N CYS A 70 -11.43 -13.10 7.79
CA CYS A 70 -10.40 -12.16 8.25
C CYS A 70 -10.52 -11.94 9.76
N ILE A 71 -11.74 -11.74 10.27
CA ILE A 71 -12.00 -11.55 11.70
C ILE A 71 -11.60 -12.78 12.52
N ASP A 72 -11.92 -14.00 12.04
CA ASP A 72 -11.55 -15.25 12.72
C ASP A 72 -10.02 -15.40 12.81
N ILE A 73 -9.30 -15.08 11.73
CA ILE A 73 -7.83 -15.10 11.71
C ILE A 73 -7.24 -14.05 12.66
N VAL A 74 -7.78 -12.83 12.70
CA VAL A 74 -7.32 -11.78 13.63
C VAL A 74 -7.53 -12.22 15.08
N SER A 75 -8.69 -12.79 15.42
CA SER A 75 -8.97 -13.34 16.74
C SER A 75 -7.93 -14.39 17.15
N ASN A 76 -7.68 -15.37 16.26
CA ASN A 76 -6.68 -16.41 16.53
C ASN A 76 -5.25 -15.86 16.65
N LEU A 77 -4.90 -14.83 15.88
CA LEU A 77 -3.60 -14.16 15.99
C LEU A 77 -3.47 -13.40 17.31
N THR A 78 -4.53 -12.72 17.72
CA THR A 78 -4.58 -11.98 18.98
C THR A 78 -4.38 -12.93 20.18
N ASP A 79 -5.08 -14.06 20.19
CA ASP A 79 -4.93 -15.08 21.21
C ASP A 79 -3.50 -15.66 21.25
N LEU A 80 -2.93 -15.94 20.08
CA LEU A 80 -1.58 -16.49 19.95
C LEU A 80 -0.50 -15.52 20.45
N LEU A 81 -0.71 -14.22 20.24
CA LEU A 81 0.30 -13.18 20.49
C LEU A 81 0.06 -12.41 21.80
N ASN A 82 -1.02 -12.70 22.52
CA ASN A 82 -1.49 -11.93 23.68
C ASN A 82 -0.39 -11.63 24.72
N ASP A 83 0.51 -12.58 24.98
CA ASP A 83 1.55 -12.44 26.01
C ASP A 83 2.83 -11.76 25.50
N VAL A 84 2.96 -11.55 24.18
CA VAL A 84 4.22 -11.12 23.55
C VAL A 84 4.09 -9.89 22.66
N ALA A 85 2.89 -9.53 22.24
CA ALA A 85 2.64 -8.38 21.36
C ALA A 85 1.32 -7.69 21.69
N THR A 86 1.24 -6.41 21.33
CA THR A 86 0.03 -5.60 21.47
C THR A 86 -0.38 -5.06 20.10
N CYS A 87 -1.64 -5.22 19.73
CA CYS A 87 -2.18 -4.62 18.53
C CYS A 87 -2.19 -3.09 18.67
N GLN A 88 -1.46 -2.41 17.80
CA GLN A 88 -1.38 -0.95 17.76
C GLN A 88 -2.47 -0.35 16.90
N GLU A 89 -2.78 -1.00 15.78
CA GLU A 89 -3.78 -0.56 14.83
C GLU A 89 -4.36 -1.76 14.07
N GLU A 90 -5.65 -1.71 13.80
CA GLU A 90 -6.37 -2.67 12.97
C GLU A 90 -7.24 -1.89 11.97
N ILE A 91 -7.06 -2.17 10.68
CA ILE A 91 -7.83 -1.53 9.61
C ILE A 91 -8.63 -2.57 8.84
N HIS A 92 -9.94 -2.38 8.79
CA HIS A 92 -10.86 -3.19 8.01
C HIS A 92 -11.07 -2.54 6.64
N GLY A 93 -10.31 -3.00 5.64
CA GLY A 93 -10.50 -2.61 4.25
C GLY A 93 -11.62 -3.42 3.59
N PHE A 94 -12.14 -2.90 2.50
CA PHE A 94 -13.16 -3.57 1.70
C PHE A 94 -13.00 -3.26 0.21
N ARG A 95 -13.52 -4.15 -0.64
CA ARG A 95 -13.62 -3.86 -2.07
C ARG A 95 -14.74 -2.86 -2.30
N TYR A 96 -14.38 -1.67 -2.78
CA TYR A 96 -15.35 -0.63 -3.09
C TYR A 96 -15.79 -0.76 -4.55
N TRP A 97 -17.11 -0.89 -4.77
CA TRP A 97 -17.72 -1.12 -6.08
C TRP A 97 -16.99 -2.21 -6.88
N ASP A 98 -16.69 -1.95 -8.13
CA ASP A 98 -16.01 -2.83 -9.08
C ASP A 98 -14.47 -2.85 -8.96
N GLY A 99 -13.92 -2.23 -7.92
CA GLY A 99 -12.46 -2.10 -7.69
C GLY A 99 -11.99 -0.66 -7.78
N ARG A 100 -12.83 0.29 -7.37
CA ARG A 100 -12.48 1.71 -7.29
C ARG A 100 -11.91 2.07 -5.93
N SER A 101 -11.10 3.11 -5.91
CA SER A 101 -10.74 3.80 -4.67
C SER A 101 -11.96 4.49 -4.07
N ILE A 102 -11.89 4.88 -2.80
CA ILE A 102 -12.97 5.63 -2.13
C ILE A 102 -13.23 6.99 -2.80
N LEU A 103 -12.26 7.52 -3.56
CA LEU A 103 -12.38 8.75 -4.35
C LEU A 103 -13.19 8.56 -5.64
N GLY A 104 -13.51 7.31 -6.00
CA GLY A 104 -14.36 6.95 -7.13
C GLY A 104 -13.62 6.64 -8.44
N PHE A 105 -12.29 6.67 -8.44
CA PHE A 105 -11.46 6.29 -9.60
C PHE A 105 -11.13 4.81 -9.58
N VAL A 106 -10.90 4.20 -10.75
CA VAL A 106 -10.43 2.81 -10.85
C VAL A 106 -9.07 2.72 -10.17
N ASP A 107 -8.90 1.72 -9.31
CA ASP A 107 -7.63 1.49 -8.62
C ASP A 107 -6.92 0.26 -9.21
N GLY A 108 -5.61 0.37 -9.34
CA GLY A 108 -4.77 -0.74 -9.76
C GLY A 108 -4.60 -0.90 -11.27
N THR A 109 -4.99 0.07 -12.10
CA THR A 109 -4.79 0.04 -13.55
C THR A 109 -3.33 -0.19 -13.94
N GLU A 110 -2.40 0.51 -13.28
CA GLU A 110 -0.95 0.38 -13.51
C GLU A 110 -0.30 -0.74 -12.67
N ASN A 111 -1.10 -1.58 -12.02
CA ASN A 111 -0.56 -2.65 -11.19
C ASN A 111 -0.02 -3.79 -12.07
N PRO A 112 1.24 -4.24 -11.88
CA PRO A 112 1.81 -5.34 -12.64
C PRO A 112 0.90 -6.57 -12.67
N GLN A 113 0.81 -7.23 -13.81
CA GLN A 113 -0.03 -8.41 -14.02
C GLN A 113 0.82 -9.64 -14.39
N GLY A 114 0.26 -10.85 -14.18
CA GLY A 114 0.95 -12.09 -14.53
C GLY A 114 2.36 -12.18 -13.94
N ASP A 115 3.34 -12.51 -14.78
CA ASP A 115 4.75 -12.68 -14.38
C ASP A 115 5.42 -11.39 -13.93
N GLU A 116 4.93 -10.23 -14.37
CA GLU A 116 5.44 -8.94 -13.92
C GLU A 116 5.26 -8.74 -12.41
N ARG A 117 4.19 -9.30 -11.81
CA ARG A 117 4.00 -9.25 -10.35
C ARG A 117 5.16 -9.86 -9.60
N THR A 118 5.69 -10.97 -10.10
CA THR A 118 6.87 -11.62 -9.53
C THR A 118 8.13 -10.78 -9.76
N ASN A 119 8.29 -10.25 -10.97
CA ASN A 119 9.47 -9.50 -11.34
C ASN A 119 9.63 -8.18 -10.57
N PHE A 120 8.52 -7.49 -10.29
CA PHE A 120 8.53 -6.19 -9.58
C PHE A 120 8.25 -6.31 -8.08
N GLY A 121 7.52 -7.34 -7.66
CA GLY A 121 7.12 -7.51 -6.26
C GLY A 121 8.10 -8.34 -5.43
N LEU A 122 8.89 -9.23 -6.02
CA LEU A 122 9.73 -10.15 -5.27
C LEU A 122 11.23 -9.88 -5.48
N ILE A 123 11.98 -10.00 -4.40
CA ILE A 123 13.45 -9.97 -4.40
C ILE A 123 13.98 -11.10 -5.26
N GLY A 124 14.90 -10.80 -6.16
CA GLY A 124 15.56 -11.74 -7.04
C GLY A 124 17.00 -12.04 -6.62
N ASN A 125 17.85 -12.22 -7.62
CA ASN A 125 19.26 -12.57 -7.41
C ASN A 125 20.10 -11.42 -6.83
N GLU A 126 19.61 -10.19 -6.82
CA GLU A 126 20.27 -9.04 -6.22
C GLU A 126 20.44 -9.18 -4.71
N ASP A 127 19.59 -9.98 -4.07
CA ASP A 127 19.72 -10.36 -2.66
C ASP A 127 19.37 -11.85 -2.49
N SER A 128 20.29 -12.71 -2.86
CA SER A 128 20.10 -14.14 -2.98
C SER A 128 19.69 -14.84 -1.67
N ALA A 129 20.01 -14.26 -0.52
CA ALA A 129 19.60 -14.78 0.79
C ALA A 129 18.11 -14.61 1.03
N TYR A 130 17.45 -13.69 0.33
CA TYR A 130 16.05 -13.33 0.50
C TYR A 130 15.25 -13.43 -0.80
N THR A 131 15.75 -14.20 -1.77
CA THR A 131 15.01 -14.48 -3.02
C THR A 131 13.59 -14.94 -2.73
N ASN A 132 12.62 -14.40 -3.47
CA ASN A 132 11.17 -14.58 -3.28
C ASN A 132 10.58 -13.92 -2.00
N GLY A 133 11.39 -13.20 -1.22
CA GLY A 133 10.89 -12.24 -0.25
C GLY A 133 10.39 -10.96 -0.94
N SER A 134 9.88 -10.02 -0.16
CA SER A 134 9.41 -8.72 -0.66
C SER A 134 9.64 -7.65 0.38
N TYR A 135 9.94 -6.44 -0.05
CA TYR A 135 9.82 -5.29 0.82
C TYR A 135 8.36 -4.87 0.89
N LEU A 136 7.82 -4.88 2.10
CA LEU A 136 6.44 -4.46 2.37
C LEU A 136 6.44 -3.02 2.91
N PHE A 137 5.64 -2.17 2.29
CA PHE A 137 5.39 -0.81 2.73
C PHE A 137 3.90 -0.59 2.89
N VAL A 138 3.50 0.04 4.00
CA VAL A 138 2.10 0.35 4.27
C VAL A 138 1.96 1.81 4.66
N GLN A 139 0.85 2.43 4.25
CA GLN A 139 0.56 3.81 4.54
C GLN A 139 -0.95 4.02 4.66
N LYS A 140 -1.39 4.66 5.73
CA LYS A 140 -2.80 5.00 5.94
C LYS A 140 -3.04 6.42 5.48
N TYR A 141 -3.77 6.59 4.38
CA TYR A 141 -4.22 7.87 3.87
C TYR A 141 -5.63 8.17 4.36
N ILE A 142 -5.82 9.33 4.97
CA ILE A 142 -7.13 9.85 5.35
C ILE A 142 -7.49 10.96 4.37
N HIS A 143 -8.67 10.82 3.73
CA HIS A 143 -9.13 11.76 2.71
C HIS A 143 -10.13 12.75 3.26
N ASP A 144 -9.99 14.03 2.91
CA ASP A 144 -11.05 15.02 3.10
C ASP A 144 -12.15 14.80 2.06
N MET A 145 -13.06 13.89 2.39
CA MET A 145 -14.15 13.50 1.49
C MET A 145 -15.15 14.64 1.25
N GLN A 146 -15.25 15.61 2.16
CA GLN A 146 -16.10 16.77 1.96
C GLN A 146 -15.50 17.72 0.92
N ALA A 147 -14.24 18.07 1.07
CA ALA A 147 -13.53 18.88 0.08
C ALA A 147 -13.51 18.18 -1.28
N TRP A 148 -13.23 16.86 -1.30
CA TRP A 148 -13.24 16.07 -2.52
C TRP A 148 -14.56 16.10 -3.29
N LYS A 149 -15.69 15.90 -2.61
CA LYS A 149 -17.03 15.92 -3.20
C LYS A 149 -17.44 17.29 -3.73
N ASN A 150 -16.87 18.35 -3.19
CA ASN A 150 -17.13 19.72 -3.63
C ASN A 150 -16.35 20.10 -4.89
N LEU A 151 -15.33 19.34 -5.28
CA LEU A 151 -14.61 19.57 -6.52
C LEU A 151 -15.43 19.11 -7.74
N PRO A 152 -15.49 19.90 -8.81
CA PRO A 152 -16.01 19.43 -10.10
C PRO A 152 -15.29 18.18 -10.58
N ILE A 153 -15.96 17.30 -11.30
CA ILE A 153 -15.35 16.06 -11.83
C ILE A 153 -14.11 16.36 -12.64
N SER A 154 -14.12 17.39 -13.49
CA SER A 154 -12.95 17.78 -14.26
C SER A 154 -11.72 18.17 -13.43
N GLU A 155 -11.94 18.75 -12.25
CA GLU A 155 -10.83 19.04 -11.32
C GLU A 155 -10.36 17.79 -10.60
N GLN A 156 -11.27 16.88 -10.22
CA GLN A 156 -10.89 15.59 -9.66
C GLN A 156 -10.04 14.77 -10.64
N GLU A 157 -10.40 14.79 -11.93
CA GLU A 157 -9.66 14.12 -13.00
C GLU A 157 -8.26 14.70 -13.18
N LYS A 158 -8.10 16.02 -13.12
CA LYS A 158 -6.78 16.68 -13.13
C LYS A 158 -5.92 16.33 -11.93
N VAL A 159 -6.53 16.22 -10.74
CA VAL A 159 -5.81 15.80 -9.51
C VAL A 159 -5.25 14.39 -9.66
N ILE A 160 -6.04 13.48 -10.23
CA ILE A 160 -5.62 12.08 -10.42
C ILE A 160 -4.77 11.91 -11.69
N GLY A 161 -5.06 12.67 -12.76
CA GLY A 161 -4.42 12.55 -14.07
C GLY A 161 -5.08 11.53 -15.00
N ARG A 162 -6.33 11.12 -14.69
CA ARG A 162 -7.12 10.13 -15.45
C ARG A 162 -8.58 10.52 -15.47
N SER A 163 -9.33 10.05 -16.48
CA SER A 163 -10.79 10.18 -16.49
C SER A 163 -11.42 9.29 -15.41
N LYS A 164 -12.50 9.79 -14.79
CA LYS A 164 -13.13 9.11 -13.65
C LYS A 164 -14.00 7.92 -14.07
N VAL A 165 -14.66 8.03 -15.22
CA VAL A 165 -15.60 7.00 -15.69
C VAL A 165 -14.87 5.91 -16.43
N ASP A 166 -14.09 6.29 -17.43
CA ASP A 166 -13.51 5.38 -18.42
C ASP A 166 -12.07 4.95 -18.12
N ASP A 167 -11.48 5.51 -17.05
CA ASP A 167 -10.11 5.21 -16.60
C ASP A 167 -9.05 5.44 -17.69
N ILE A 168 -9.25 6.47 -18.51
CA ILE A 168 -8.33 6.84 -19.57
C ILE A 168 -7.32 7.84 -19.00
N GLU A 169 -6.03 7.55 -19.15
CA GLU A 169 -4.98 8.48 -18.73
C GLU A 169 -5.00 9.75 -19.60
N MET A 170 -4.83 10.91 -18.99
CA MET A 170 -4.73 12.17 -19.70
C MET A 170 -3.48 12.20 -20.58
N ASN A 171 -3.59 12.86 -21.74
CA ASN A 171 -2.44 13.12 -22.61
C ASN A 171 -1.38 13.97 -21.86
N ASP A 172 -0.12 13.78 -22.20
CA ASP A 172 1.00 14.45 -21.51
C ASP A 172 0.96 15.97 -21.59
N ASP A 173 0.35 16.53 -22.63
CA ASP A 173 0.15 17.98 -22.81
C ASP A 173 -1.00 18.56 -21.98
N GLU A 174 -1.93 17.71 -21.52
CA GLU A 174 -3.09 18.10 -20.71
C GLU A 174 -2.94 17.71 -19.22
N LYS A 175 -2.16 16.66 -18.95
CA LYS A 175 -1.97 16.11 -17.61
C LYS A 175 -1.12 17.05 -16.73
N PRO A 176 -1.65 17.52 -15.58
CA PRO A 176 -0.86 18.35 -14.69
C PRO A 176 0.38 17.61 -14.18
N SER A 177 1.53 18.28 -14.16
CA SER A 177 2.80 17.70 -13.69
C SER A 177 2.76 17.29 -12.21
N ASN A 178 1.82 17.85 -11.43
CA ASN A 178 1.56 17.50 -10.04
C ASN A 178 0.32 16.62 -9.84
N SER A 179 -0.17 15.98 -10.90
CA SER A 179 -1.21 14.95 -10.77
C SER A 179 -0.66 13.70 -10.11
N HIS A 180 -1.52 12.94 -9.44
CA HIS A 180 -1.11 11.71 -8.78
C HIS A 180 -0.41 10.74 -9.74
N SER A 181 -0.97 10.49 -10.92
CA SER A 181 -0.39 9.57 -11.90
C SER A 181 0.97 10.04 -12.42
N ALA A 182 1.17 11.35 -12.61
CA ALA A 182 2.44 11.90 -13.05
C ALA A 182 3.54 11.74 -12.00
N LEU A 183 3.23 12.00 -10.73
CA LEU A 183 4.21 11.91 -9.64
C LEU A 183 4.51 10.47 -9.23
N ALA A 184 3.52 9.61 -9.21
CA ALA A 184 3.67 8.21 -8.83
C ALA A 184 4.38 7.36 -9.90
N ASN A 185 4.47 7.83 -11.14
CA ASN A 185 5.18 7.14 -12.22
C ASN A 185 6.68 7.46 -12.18
N VAL A 186 7.50 6.51 -11.76
CA VAL A 186 8.97 6.61 -11.71
C VAL A 186 9.66 5.86 -12.84
N GLY A 187 8.91 5.43 -13.85
CA GLY A 187 9.39 4.71 -15.04
C GLY A 187 8.91 3.26 -15.11
N ASP A 188 8.84 2.74 -16.33
CA ASP A 188 8.29 1.41 -16.63
C ASP A 188 9.11 0.26 -16.04
N ASP A 189 10.37 0.48 -15.77
CA ASP A 189 11.31 -0.47 -15.15
C ASP A 189 11.29 -0.44 -13.62
N LYS A 190 10.53 0.47 -13.02
CA LYS A 190 10.44 0.72 -11.58
C LYS A 190 9.00 0.62 -11.07
N LYS A 191 8.37 -0.52 -11.28
CA LYS A 191 7.01 -0.76 -10.78
C LYS A 191 7.03 -1.41 -9.39
N ILE A 192 5.90 -1.32 -8.70
CA ILE A 192 5.62 -2.01 -7.43
C ILE A 192 4.27 -2.72 -7.53
N VAL A 193 4.08 -3.78 -6.75
CA VAL A 193 2.78 -4.46 -6.66
C VAL A 193 1.98 -3.83 -5.54
N ARG A 194 0.84 -3.24 -5.86
CA ARG A 194 -0.06 -2.59 -4.90
C ARG A 194 -1.27 -3.48 -4.61
N ASP A 195 -1.76 -3.37 -3.39
CA ASP A 195 -2.96 -4.06 -2.93
C ASP A 195 -3.76 -3.14 -1.99
N ASN A 196 -4.11 -1.98 -2.53
CA ASN A 196 -4.79 -0.92 -1.79
C ASN A 196 -6.21 -1.36 -1.40
N MET A 197 -6.66 -0.91 -0.24
CA MET A 197 -8.03 -1.09 0.19
C MET A 197 -8.61 0.22 0.71
N PRO A 198 -9.78 0.63 0.23
CA PRO A 198 -10.60 1.63 0.90
C PRO A 198 -10.97 1.16 2.30
N PHE A 199 -11.00 2.09 3.23
CA PHE A 199 -11.59 1.89 4.55
C PHE A 199 -12.45 3.09 4.91
N GLY A 200 -13.37 2.91 5.86
CA GLY A 200 -14.19 4.03 6.31
C GLY A 200 -14.99 3.74 7.56
N ASN A 201 -15.14 4.79 8.38
CA ASN A 201 -15.98 4.80 9.54
C ASN A 201 -16.76 6.13 9.58
N MET A 202 -18.06 6.06 9.31
CA MET A 202 -18.92 7.25 9.26
C MET A 202 -19.11 7.88 10.64
N SER A 203 -19.01 7.12 11.74
CA SER A 203 -19.19 7.65 13.08
C SER A 203 -18.03 8.55 13.52
N THR A 204 -16.85 8.29 13.03
CA THR A 204 -15.62 9.09 13.28
C THR A 204 -15.31 10.05 12.13
N ASN A 205 -16.08 10.02 11.05
CA ASN A 205 -15.84 10.73 9.79
C ASN A 205 -14.43 10.43 9.21
N GLU A 206 -13.93 9.23 9.44
CA GLU A 206 -12.64 8.78 8.97
C GLU A 206 -12.84 7.90 7.74
N MET A 207 -12.38 8.36 6.60
CA MET A 207 -12.45 7.64 5.32
C MET A 207 -11.13 7.78 4.60
N GLY A 208 -10.66 6.70 3.98
CA GLY A 208 -9.37 6.75 3.34
C GLY A 208 -8.99 5.53 2.52
N THR A 209 -7.72 5.47 2.20
CA THR A 209 -7.08 4.36 1.51
C THR A 209 -5.97 3.79 2.37
N TYR A 210 -6.04 2.51 2.67
CA TYR A 210 -4.90 1.80 3.24
C TYR A 210 -4.05 1.29 2.07
N PHE A 211 -2.94 1.99 1.85
CA PHE A 211 -1.98 1.67 0.80
C PHE A 211 -1.08 0.53 1.27
N ILE A 212 -1.00 -0.52 0.47
CA ILE A 212 -0.09 -1.65 0.69
C ILE A 212 0.72 -1.85 -0.59
N ALA A 213 2.05 -1.83 -0.47
CA ALA A 213 2.95 -2.08 -1.58
C ALA A 213 3.91 -3.22 -1.26
N TYR A 214 4.13 -4.06 -2.26
CA TYR A 214 5.16 -5.10 -2.30
C TYR A 214 6.15 -4.72 -3.38
N ALA A 215 7.41 -4.61 -3.01
CA ALA A 215 8.46 -4.17 -3.92
C ALA A 215 9.68 -5.07 -3.87
N ARG A 216 10.27 -5.29 -5.03
CA ARG A 216 11.56 -5.97 -5.17
C ARG A 216 12.69 -5.17 -4.54
N LYS A 217 12.62 -3.83 -4.63
CA LYS A 217 13.55 -2.88 -4.03
C LYS A 217 12.76 -1.80 -3.29
N PHE A 218 13.13 -1.54 -2.05
CA PHE A 218 12.47 -0.51 -1.26
C PHE A 218 12.79 0.91 -1.76
N SER A 219 13.95 1.10 -2.35
CA SER A 219 14.37 2.36 -2.98
C SER A 219 13.40 2.88 -4.04
N ILE A 220 12.66 2.00 -4.72
CA ILE A 220 11.61 2.41 -5.68
C ILE A 220 10.44 3.08 -4.94
N VAL A 221 10.05 2.52 -3.80
CA VAL A 221 8.99 3.12 -2.96
C VAL A 221 9.42 4.47 -2.43
N GLU A 222 10.68 4.59 -1.98
CA GLU A 222 11.24 5.88 -1.51
C GLU A 222 11.22 6.93 -2.62
N GLU A 223 11.64 6.58 -3.84
CA GLU A 223 11.61 7.50 -4.99
C GLU A 223 10.19 7.98 -5.31
N MET A 224 9.20 7.07 -5.30
CA MET A 224 7.79 7.45 -5.48
C MET A 224 7.32 8.44 -4.41
N LEU A 225 7.63 8.17 -3.14
CA LEU A 225 7.24 9.02 -2.03
C LEU A 225 7.93 10.39 -2.08
N GLU A 226 9.21 10.45 -2.43
CA GLU A 226 9.92 11.72 -2.61
C GLU A 226 9.23 12.59 -3.68
N ARG A 227 8.87 12.00 -4.83
CA ARG A 227 8.16 12.73 -5.88
C ARG A 227 6.78 13.21 -5.44
N MET A 228 6.05 12.38 -4.70
CA MET A 228 4.70 12.69 -4.24
C MET A 228 4.69 13.75 -3.12
N PHE A 229 5.60 13.66 -2.16
CA PHE A 229 5.60 14.53 -0.97
C PHE A 229 6.48 15.77 -1.13
N VAL A 230 7.64 15.64 -1.74
CA VAL A 230 8.56 16.78 -1.99
C VAL A 230 8.29 17.42 -3.35
N GLY A 231 8.05 16.60 -4.35
CA GLY A 231 7.69 17.01 -5.71
C GLY A 231 8.84 16.92 -6.71
N GLU A 232 8.46 16.78 -8.00
CA GLU A 232 9.38 16.82 -9.14
C GLU A 232 8.71 17.56 -10.32
N PRO A 233 9.19 18.75 -10.72
CA PRO A 233 10.25 19.51 -10.06
C PRO A 233 9.88 19.95 -8.63
N ALA A 234 10.87 20.39 -7.86
CA ALA A 234 10.65 20.84 -6.48
C ALA A 234 9.50 21.85 -6.37
N GLY A 235 8.64 21.70 -5.37
CA GLY A 235 7.43 22.48 -5.18
C GLY A 235 6.16 21.92 -5.82
N ASN A 236 6.27 20.88 -6.66
CA ASN A 236 5.11 20.07 -7.06
C ASN A 236 4.89 18.98 -6.01
N TYR A 237 3.64 18.74 -5.64
CA TYR A 237 3.27 17.71 -4.68
C TYR A 237 1.90 17.15 -5.03
N ASP A 238 1.67 15.92 -4.64
CA ASP A 238 0.38 15.25 -4.76
C ASP A 238 -0.70 16.01 -3.95
N ARG A 239 -1.94 15.98 -4.42
CA ARG A 239 -3.06 16.75 -3.85
C ARG A 239 -4.00 15.87 -3.06
#